data_039f336a76948d5f0111e744c35c22d0
#
_entry.id   039f336a76948d5f0111e744c35c22d0
#
_cell.length_a   1.000
_cell.length_b   1.000
_cell.length_c   1.000
_cell.angle_alpha   90.00
_cell.angle_beta   90.00
_cell.angle_gamma   90.00
#
_symmetry.space_group_name_H-M   'P 1'
#
loop_
_entity.id
_entity.type
_entity.pdbx_description
1 polymer ?
#
loop_
_entity_poly.entity_id
_entity_poly.type
_entity_poly.pdbx_seq_one_letter_code
_entity_poly.pdbx_strand_id
1 'polypeptide(L)'
;MAATLNRFISRSTNRCKPFFLLINKWKGFEWTEEYALAFQQLKDYLARPPIMSSPEPDEVLFAYIAVAPYAVSLVLIRVDCGVQRSVYYVSKLLHEAEVQYLPLEKAIQAVVLGTRKLPHYFQAHTVVVLTQLPLKAILQNANYTGRIAKWSTILGAFDIKYMPRTSVKGQVLIDLMAEFTEPPMEKLKLAENMDEKLVGTISQHGLSP
;
A
#
# COMPACT_ATOMS: atom_id res chain seq x y z
N MET A 1 -15.33 -12.26 -0.34
CA MET A 1 -15.97 -11.24 0.53
C MET A 1 -14.98 -10.20 1.07
N ALA A 2 -13.91 -10.55 1.80
CA ALA A 2 -12.94 -9.55 2.29
C ALA A 2 -12.29 -8.72 1.17
N ALA A 3 -12.02 -9.31 0.01
CA ALA A 3 -11.44 -8.63 -1.15
C ALA A 3 -12.37 -7.55 -1.77
N THR A 4 -13.68 -7.74 -1.69
CA THR A 4 -14.68 -6.77 -2.20
C THR A 4 -14.85 -5.58 -1.25
N LEU A 5 -14.63 -5.78 0.04
CA LEU A 5 -14.74 -4.73 1.06
C LEU A 5 -13.45 -3.91 1.22
N ASN A 6 -12.36 -4.32 0.58
CA ASN A 6 -11.05 -3.67 0.69
C ASN A 6 -11.09 -2.16 0.41
N ARG A 7 -11.93 -1.72 -0.54
CA ARG A 7 -12.12 -0.31 -0.90
C ARG A 7 -12.69 0.56 0.22
N PHE A 8 -13.40 -0.04 1.17
CA PHE A 8 -14.05 0.67 2.28
C PHE A 8 -13.25 0.57 3.59
N ILE A 9 -12.21 -0.24 3.60
CA ILE A 9 -11.46 -0.54 4.81
C ILE A 9 -10.10 0.16 4.72
N SER A 10 -9.94 1.25 5.48
CA SER A 10 -8.61 1.81 5.71
C SER A 10 -7.75 0.74 6.40
N ARG A 11 -6.48 0.62 6.03
CA ARG A 11 -5.56 -0.42 6.52
C ARG A 11 -6.08 -1.85 6.28
N SER A 12 -6.77 -2.08 5.17
CA SER A 12 -7.38 -3.39 4.89
C SER A 12 -6.34 -4.52 4.91
N THR A 13 -5.14 -4.29 4.41
CA THR A 13 -4.05 -5.26 4.41
C THR A 13 -3.69 -5.68 5.84
N ASN A 14 -3.61 -4.75 6.78
CA ASN A 14 -3.28 -5.04 8.17
C ASN A 14 -4.46 -5.67 8.92
N ARG A 15 -5.65 -5.08 8.81
CA ARG A 15 -6.86 -5.57 9.49
C ARG A 15 -7.30 -6.95 9.01
N CYS A 16 -7.07 -7.27 7.73
CA CYS A 16 -7.43 -8.57 7.15
C CYS A 16 -6.26 -9.55 7.14
N LYS A 17 -5.04 -9.16 7.56
CA LYS A 17 -3.84 -10.01 7.61
C LYS A 17 -4.08 -11.35 8.33
N PRO A 18 -4.67 -11.39 9.54
CA PRO A 18 -4.94 -12.65 10.22
C PRO A 18 -5.79 -13.59 9.36
N PHE A 19 -6.80 -13.07 8.68
CA PHE A 19 -7.69 -13.87 7.83
C PHE A 19 -7.02 -14.38 6.55
N PHE A 20 -6.12 -13.59 5.94
CA PHE A 20 -5.34 -14.04 4.80
C PHE A 20 -4.35 -15.15 5.18
N LEU A 21 -3.77 -15.08 6.37
CA LEU A 21 -2.91 -16.14 6.90
C LEU A 21 -3.69 -17.45 7.14
N LEU A 22 -4.95 -17.36 7.58
CA LEU A 22 -5.83 -18.50 7.73
C LEU A 22 -6.13 -19.20 6.41
N ILE A 23 -6.42 -18.45 5.36
CA ILE A 23 -6.73 -18.99 4.03
C ILE A 23 -5.52 -19.74 3.47
N ASN A 24 -4.31 -19.27 3.74
CA ASN A 24 -3.07 -19.90 3.28
C ASN A 24 -2.66 -21.13 4.11
N LYS A 25 -3.11 -21.23 5.37
CA LYS A 25 -2.83 -22.37 6.26
C LYS A 25 -3.99 -23.36 6.29
N TRP A 26 -4.32 -23.95 5.13
CA TRP A 26 -5.46 -24.89 4.98
C TRP A 26 -5.40 -26.16 5.85
N LYS A 27 -4.24 -26.54 6.38
CA LYS A 27 -4.09 -27.71 7.25
C LYS A 27 -4.06 -27.28 8.72
N GLY A 28 -5.11 -27.60 9.46
CA GLY A 28 -5.21 -27.39 10.91
C GLY A 28 -5.67 -25.98 11.31
N PHE A 29 -6.86 -25.58 10.83
CA PHE A 29 -7.49 -24.34 11.27
C PHE A 29 -7.89 -24.43 12.75
N GLU A 30 -7.38 -23.51 13.55
CA GLU A 30 -7.78 -23.30 14.94
C GLU A 30 -8.16 -21.84 15.14
N TRP A 31 -9.37 -21.61 15.67
CA TRP A 31 -9.86 -20.26 15.95
C TRP A 31 -9.30 -19.79 17.30
N THR A 32 -8.22 -19.04 17.26
CA THR A 32 -7.57 -18.50 18.47
C THR A 32 -8.21 -17.18 18.92
N GLU A 33 -7.90 -16.75 20.16
CA GLU A 33 -8.33 -15.45 20.68
C GLU A 33 -7.86 -14.28 19.82
N GLU A 34 -6.68 -14.39 19.21
CA GLU A 34 -6.13 -13.37 18.30
C GLU A 34 -7.05 -13.17 17.09
N TYR A 35 -7.56 -14.25 16.49
CA TYR A 35 -8.52 -14.18 15.39
C TYR A 35 -9.88 -13.64 15.81
N ALA A 36 -10.33 -13.98 17.01
CA ALA A 36 -11.57 -13.46 17.58
C ALA A 36 -11.48 -11.94 17.79
N LEU A 37 -10.36 -11.47 18.35
CA LEU A 37 -10.10 -10.04 18.58
C LEU A 37 -10.01 -9.28 17.24
N ALA A 38 -9.25 -9.80 16.27
CA ALA A 38 -9.13 -9.19 14.94
C ALA A 38 -10.49 -9.11 14.22
N PHE A 39 -11.32 -10.14 14.38
CA PHE A 39 -12.67 -10.17 13.83
C PHE A 39 -13.58 -9.13 14.48
N GLN A 40 -13.53 -8.99 15.82
CA GLN A 40 -14.30 -7.98 16.51
C GLN A 40 -13.88 -6.57 16.11
N GLN A 41 -12.56 -6.30 16.02
CA GLN A 41 -12.04 -5.01 15.55
C GLN A 41 -12.50 -4.68 14.12
N LEU A 42 -12.55 -5.69 13.24
CA LEU A 42 -13.05 -5.51 11.88
C LEU A 42 -14.54 -5.22 11.86
N LYS A 43 -15.34 -5.91 12.69
CA LYS A 43 -16.79 -5.65 12.85
C LYS A 43 -17.06 -4.25 13.35
N ASP A 44 -16.35 -3.81 14.39
CA ASP A 44 -16.51 -2.47 14.98
C ASP A 44 -16.15 -1.37 13.98
N TYR A 45 -15.11 -1.61 13.17
CA TYR A 45 -14.74 -0.70 12.09
C TYR A 45 -15.80 -0.65 10.98
N LEU A 46 -16.33 -1.80 10.55
CA LEU A 46 -17.37 -1.88 9.51
C LEU A 46 -18.72 -1.34 9.98
N ALA A 47 -18.97 -1.35 11.31
CA ALA A 47 -20.16 -0.71 11.88
C ALA A 47 -20.10 0.83 11.82
N ARG A 48 -18.89 1.42 11.68
CA ARG A 48 -18.66 2.86 11.55
C ARG A 48 -17.73 3.14 10.38
N PRO A 49 -18.11 2.79 9.14
CA PRO A 49 -17.24 2.98 7.98
C PRO A 49 -16.97 4.48 7.77
N PRO A 50 -15.76 4.85 7.29
CA PRO A 50 -15.53 6.21 6.87
C PRO A 50 -16.52 6.58 5.77
N ILE A 51 -17.11 7.76 5.85
CA ILE A 51 -18.02 8.28 4.83
C ILE A 51 -17.21 8.47 3.55
N MET A 52 -17.51 7.67 2.54
CA MET A 52 -16.93 7.80 1.20
C MET A 52 -17.85 8.69 0.36
N SER A 53 -17.25 9.53 -0.46
CA SER A 53 -17.96 10.47 -1.33
C SER A 53 -17.75 10.08 -2.78
N SER A 54 -18.83 10.07 -3.57
CA SER A 54 -18.73 9.98 -5.03
C SER A 54 -18.22 11.30 -5.60
N PRO A 55 -17.28 11.31 -6.54
CA PRO A 55 -16.91 12.54 -7.23
C PRO A 55 -18.01 13.01 -8.18
N GLU A 56 -18.06 14.31 -8.41
CA GLU A 56 -18.91 14.92 -9.42
C GLU A 56 -18.24 14.82 -10.80
N PRO A 57 -19.01 14.86 -11.91
CA PRO A 57 -18.43 14.92 -13.25
C PRO A 57 -17.43 16.08 -13.38
N ASP A 58 -16.32 15.85 -14.11
CA ASP A 58 -15.25 16.83 -14.37
C ASP A 58 -14.54 17.38 -13.11
N GLU A 59 -14.79 16.83 -11.94
CA GLU A 59 -14.13 17.23 -10.71
C GLU A 59 -12.66 16.79 -10.71
N VAL A 60 -11.77 17.66 -10.23
CA VAL A 60 -10.35 17.30 -10.02
C VAL A 60 -10.22 16.48 -8.75
N LEU A 61 -9.66 15.28 -8.88
CA LEU A 61 -9.36 14.42 -7.75
C LEU A 61 -7.92 14.58 -7.30
N PHE A 62 -7.67 14.38 -6.02
CA PHE A 62 -6.33 14.38 -5.45
C PHE A 62 -5.97 12.97 -5.01
N ALA A 63 -4.73 12.56 -5.28
CA ALA A 63 -4.20 11.28 -4.85
C ALA A 63 -3.07 11.47 -3.85
N TYR A 64 -3.27 11.02 -2.62
CA TYR A 64 -2.20 10.85 -1.67
C TYR A 64 -1.60 9.46 -1.81
N ILE A 65 -0.28 9.39 -1.78
CA ILE A 65 0.47 8.14 -1.81
C ILE A 65 1.28 7.97 -0.53
N ALA A 66 1.36 6.74 -0.04
CA ALA A 66 2.22 6.37 1.06
C ALA A 66 3.04 5.12 0.69
N VAL A 67 4.28 5.12 1.14
CA VAL A 67 5.26 4.06 0.89
C VAL A 67 5.80 3.59 2.23
N ALA A 68 5.64 2.30 2.49
CA ALA A 68 6.25 1.60 3.60
C ALA A 68 7.25 0.54 3.10
N PRO A 69 8.09 -0.03 3.96
CA PRO A 69 9.03 -1.07 3.56
C PRO A 69 8.37 -2.22 2.78
N TYR A 70 7.18 -2.66 3.20
CA TYR A 70 6.50 -3.85 2.68
C TYR A 70 5.14 -3.56 2.03
N ALA A 71 4.71 -2.29 1.97
CA ALA A 71 3.42 -1.92 1.42
C ALA A 71 3.46 -0.58 0.69
N VAL A 72 2.54 -0.43 -0.26
CA VAL A 72 2.22 0.85 -0.88
C VAL A 72 0.72 1.10 -0.80
N SER A 73 0.35 2.36 -0.64
CA SER A 73 -1.05 2.78 -0.54
C SER A 73 -1.30 4.04 -1.37
N LEU A 74 -2.53 4.17 -1.84
CA LEU A 74 -3.04 5.36 -2.49
C LEU A 74 -4.46 5.61 -2.00
N VAL A 75 -4.80 6.86 -1.71
CA VAL A 75 -6.18 7.27 -1.52
C VAL A 75 -6.54 8.36 -2.53
N LEU A 76 -7.68 8.20 -3.17
CA LEU A 76 -8.31 9.26 -3.92
C LEU A 76 -9.21 10.07 -2.99
N ILE A 77 -9.10 11.38 -3.08
CA ILE A 77 -9.94 12.33 -2.35
C ILE A 77 -10.51 13.36 -3.31
N ARG A 78 -11.67 13.87 -2.96
CA ARG A 78 -12.25 15.08 -3.52
C ARG A 78 -12.18 16.22 -2.50
N VAL A 79 -12.25 17.44 -2.97
CA VAL A 79 -12.32 18.62 -2.10
C VAL A 79 -13.67 19.28 -2.29
N ASP A 80 -14.52 19.18 -1.29
CA ASP A 80 -15.87 19.73 -1.27
C ASP A 80 -15.93 20.88 -0.26
N CYS A 81 -16.14 22.11 -0.74
CA CYS A 81 -16.13 23.33 0.07
C CYS A 81 -14.90 23.46 1.02
N GLY A 82 -13.72 23.08 0.52
CA GLY A 82 -12.48 23.10 1.30
C GLY A 82 -12.30 21.91 2.26
N VAL A 83 -13.26 20.99 2.31
CA VAL A 83 -13.18 19.76 3.12
C VAL A 83 -12.75 18.59 2.25
N GLN A 84 -11.71 17.87 2.67
CA GLN A 84 -11.24 16.68 1.99
C GLN A 84 -12.12 15.47 2.35
N ARG A 85 -12.70 14.84 1.32
CA ARG A 85 -13.54 13.64 1.45
C ARG A 85 -12.90 12.48 0.70
N SER A 86 -12.80 11.34 1.35
CA SER A 86 -12.25 10.13 0.73
C SER A 86 -13.20 9.58 -0.33
N VAL A 87 -12.68 9.31 -1.52
CA VAL A 87 -13.39 8.67 -2.63
C VAL A 87 -13.09 7.18 -2.66
N TYR A 88 -11.80 6.81 -2.54
CA TYR A 88 -11.40 5.42 -2.64
C TYR A 88 -10.03 5.16 -2.01
N TYR A 89 -9.88 4.00 -1.36
CA TYR A 89 -8.62 3.53 -0.80
C TYR A 89 -8.08 2.34 -1.60
N VAL A 90 -6.79 2.37 -1.93
CA VAL A 90 -6.08 1.24 -2.52
C VAL A 90 -4.82 0.99 -1.72
N SER A 91 -4.59 -0.26 -1.34
CA SER A 91 -3.34 -0.69 -0.73
C SER A 91 -2.89 -2.03 -1.31
N LYS A 92 -1.59 -2.25 -1.29
CA LYS A 92 -0.96 -3.49 -1.77
C LYS A 92 0.21 -3.85 -0.89
N LEU A 93 0.25 -5.10 -0.46
CA LEU A 93 1.46 -5.71 0.10
C LEU A 93 2.44 -5.98 -1.04
N LEU A 94 3.69 -5.60 -0.86
CA LEU A 94 4.75 -5.79 -1.86
C LEU A 94 5.23 -7.24 -1.86
N HIS A 95 5.41 -7.80 -3.06
CA HIS A 95 6.06 -9.09 -3.23
C HIS A 95 7.56 -8.97 -2.93
N GLU A 96 8.23 -10.09 -2.71
CA GLU A 96 9.66 -10.14 -2.36
C GLU A 96 10.55 -9.29 -3.27
N ALA A 97 10.37 -9.41 -4.59
CA ALA A 97 11.11 -8.61 -5.56
C ALA A 97 10.78 -7.11 -5.49
N GLU A 98 9.54 -6.75 -5.13
CA GLU A 98 9.08 -5.37 -5.03
C GLU A 98 9.54 -4.70 -3.73
N VAL A 99 9.80 -5.47 -2.69
CA VAL A 99 10.36 -4.96 -1.42
C VAL A 99 11.74 -4.33 -1.62
N GLN A 100 12.51 -4.82 -2.59
CA GLN A 100 13.83 -4.30 -2.94
C GLN A 100 13.80 -3.02 -3.79
N TYR A 101 12.61 -2.57 -4.21
CA TYR A 101 12.49 -1.34 -5.02
C TYR A 101 12.89 -0.11 -4.19
N LEU A 102 13.50 0.86 -4.86
CA LEU A 102 13.80 2.16 -4.26
C LEU A 102 12.49 2.85 -3.81
N PRO A 103 12.53 3.71 -2.78
CA PRO A 103 11.34 4.45 -2.33
C PRO A 103 10.61 5.18 -3.45
N LEU A 104 11.37 5.73 -4.40
CA LEU A 104 10.84 6.40 -5.58
C LEU A 104 10.08 5.43 -6.51
N GLU A 105 10.63 4.24 -6.75
CA GLU A 105 9.97 3.22 -7.56
C GLU A 105 8.69 2.71 -6.89
N LYS A 106 8.71 2.53 -5.56
CA LYS A 106 7.52 2.18 -4.78
C LYS A 106 6.45 3.27 -4.88
N ALA A 107 6.84 4.54 -4.87
CA ALA A 107 5.92 5.65 -5.04
C ALA A 107 5.27 5.66 -6.44
N ILE A 108 6.05 5.46 -7.50
CA ILE A 108 5.51 5.30 -8.86
C ILE A 108 4.58 4.08 -8.93
N GLN A 109 4.99 2.97 -8.31
CA GLN A 109 4.18 1.75 -8.26
C GLN A 109 2.83 1.97 -7.55
N ALA A 110 2.77 2.81 -6.50
CA ALA A 110 1.52 3.18 -5.85
C ALA A 110 0.56 3.88 -6.82
N VAL A 111 1.06 4.79 -7.66
CA VAL A 111 0.25 5.47 -8.68
C VAL A 111 -0.20 4.49 -9.75
N VAL A 112 0.70 3.64 -10.26
CA VAL A 112 0.35 2.57 -11.24
C VAL A 112 -0.69 1.61 -10.67
N LEU A 113 -0.59 1.27 -9.38
CA LEU A 113 -1.60 0.46 -8.70
C LEU A 113 -2.96 1.17 -8.70
N GLY A 114 -2.98 2.48 -8.43
CA GLY A 114 -4.17 3.31 -8.50
C GLY A 114 -4.84 3.26 -9.87
N THR A 115 -4.08 3.51 -10.95
CA THR A 115 -4.63 3.49 -12.32
C THR A 115 -5.19 2.12 -12.71
N ARG A 116 -4.56 1.04 -12.27
CA ARG A 116 -5.01 -0.34 -12.55
C ARG A 116 -6.25 -0.76 -11.75
N LYS A 117 -6.36 -0.30 -10.52
CA LYS A 117 -7.47 -0.66 -9.63
C LYS A 117 -8.68 0.24 -9.80
N LEU A 118 -8.45 1.48 -10.24
CA LEU A 118 -9.43 2.54 -10.34
C LEU A 118 -9.47 3.18 -11.74
N PRO A 119 -9.46 2.40 -12.85
CA PRO A 119 -9.33 2.94 -14.19
C PRO A 119 -10.42 3.98 -14.50
N HIS A 120 -11.65 3.76 -14.03
CA HIS A 120 -12.78 4.66 -14.28
C HIS A 120 -12.55 6.07 -13.73
N TYR A 121 -11.96 6.19 -12.53
CA TYR A 121 -11.66 7.50 -11.95
C TYR A 121 -10.54 8.22 -12.69
N PHE A 122 -9.48 7.49 -13.07
CA PHE A 122 -8.35 8.07 -13.80
C PHE A 122 -8.67 8.40 -15.27
N GLN A 123 -9.68 7.77 -15.86
CA GLN A 123 -10.16 8.08 -17.20
C GLN A 123 -11.13 9.27 -17.22
N ALA A 124 -11.99 9.38 -16.19
CA ALA A 124 -13.04 10.39 -16.13
C ALA A 124 -12.59 11.71 -15.50
N HIS A 125 -11.48 11.72 -14.76
CA HIS A 125 -11.07 12.87 -13.97
C HIS A 125 -9.59 13.19 -14.14
N THR A 126 -9.23 14.49 -14.07
CA THR A 126 -7.84 14.90 -13.82
C THR A 126 -7.47 14.47 -12.39
N VAL A 127 -6.38 13.70 -12.23
CA VAL A 127 -5.89 13.27 -10.93
C VAL A 127 -4.59 13.98 -10.57
N VAL A 128 -4.59 14.72 -9.47
CA VAL A 128 -3.42 15.43 -8.96
C VAL A 128 -2.75 14.57 -7.88
N VAL A 129 -1.59 14.02 -8.18
CA VAL A 129 -0.77 13.24 -7.23
C VAL A 129 0.02 14.20 -6.34
N LEU A 130 -0.22 14.13 -5.02
CA LEU A 130 0.41 14.96 -4.01
C LEU A 130 1.64 14.23 -3.44
N THR A 131 2.84 14.72 -3.75
CA THR A 131 4.10 14.08 -3.38
C THR A 131 5.23 15.08 -3.24
N GLN A 132 6.21 14.77 -2.38
CA GLN A 132 7.47 15.51 -2.29
C GLN A 132 8.57 14.92 -3.20
N LEU A 133 8.32 13.73 -3.76
CA LEU A 133 9.27 13.06 -4.65
C LEU A 133 9.19 13.64 -6.06
N PRO A 134 10.29 13.72 -6.81
CA PRO A 134 10.35 14.30 -8.15
C PRO A 134 9.77 13.35 -9.22
N LEU A 135 8.56 12.82 -9.00
CA LEU A 135 7.95 11.82 -9.89
C LEU A 135 7.77 12.34 -11.31
N LYS A 136 7.36 13.62 -11.47
CA LYS A 136 7.17 14.24 -12.78
C LYS A 136 8.45 14.21 -13.61
N ALA A 137 9.57 14.68 -13.03
CA ALA A 137 10.85 14.76 -13.73
C ALA A 137 11.35 13.36 -14.15
N ILE A 138 11.13 12.36 -13.30
CA ILE A 138 11.58 11.00 -13.56
C ILE A 138 10.75 10.33 -14.65
N LEU A 139 9.42 10.43 -14.57
CA LEU A 139 8.53 9.83 -15.53
C LEU A 139 8.59 10.49 -16.91
N GLN A 140 9.00 11.75 -17.00
CA GLN A 140 9.18 12.48 -18.26
C GLN A 140 10.58 12.32 -18.88
N ASN A 141 11.52 11.71 -18.19
CA ASN A 141 12.88 11.55 -18.69
C ASN A 141 12.96 10.36 -19.66
N ALA A 142 13.26 10.65 -20.92
CA ALA A 142 13.38 9.66 -21.99
C ALA A 142 14.54 8.66 -21.80
N ASN A 143 15.51 8.98 -20.94
CA ASN A 143 16.68 8.13 -20.72
C ASN A 143 16.41 6.94 -19.76
N TYR A 144 15.25 6.91 -19.13
CA TYR A 144 14.89 5.76 -18.30
C TYR A 144 14.50 4.56 -19.16
N THR A 145 15.06 3.42 -18.81
CA THR A 145 14.79 2.12 -19.44
C THR A 145 14.12 1.16 -18.46
N GLY A 146 13.69 0.01 -18.97
CA GLY A 146 13.16 -1.06 -18.12
C GLY A 146 11.81 -0.71 -17.50
N ARG A 147 11.72 -0.86 -16.19
CA ARG A 147 10.48 -0.78 -15.41
C ARG A 147 9.88 0.62 -15.39
N ILE A 148 10.70 1.64 -15.18
CA ILE A 148 10.24 3.04 -15.11
C ILE A 148 9.67 3.48 -16.46
N ALA A 149 10.31 3.16 -17.57
CA ALA A 149 9.81 3.46 -18.93
C ALA A 149 8.43 2.82 -19.16
N LYS A 150 8.27 1.54 -18.75
CA LYS A 150 6.98 0.85 -18.85
C LYS A 150 5.89 1.52 -18.00
N TRP A 151 6.22 1.96 -16.79
CA TRP A 151 5.28 2.67 -15.93
C TRP A 151 4.95 4.06 -16.47
N SER A 152 5.93 4.78 -17.04
CA SER A 152 5.71 6.07 -17.69
C SER A 152 4.70 5.95 -18.84
N THR A 153 4.83 4.93 -19.67
CA THR A 153 3.88 4.66 -20.76
C THR A 153 2.46 4.40 -20.20
N ILE A 154 2.33 3.61 -19.13
CA ILE A 154 1.03 3.33 -18.50
C ILE A 154 0.41 4.61 -17.95
N LEU A 155 1.19 5.41 -17.22
CA LEU A 155 0.71 6.63 -16.58
C LEU A 155 0.43 7.75 -17.58
N GLY A 156 1.17 7.78 -18.71
CA GLY A 156 0.99 8.75 -19.78
C GLY A 156 -0.36 8.62 -20.53
N ALA A 157 -1.08 7.52 -20.34
CA ALA A 157 -2.43 7.34 -20.89
C ALA A 157 -3.54 8.09 -20.10
N PHE A 158 -3.19 8.71 -18.96
CA PHE A 158 -4.12 9.38 -18.07
C PHE A 158 -3.74 10.84 -17.85
N ASP A 159 -4.73 11.70 -17.55
CA ASP A 159 -4.46 13.09 -17.15
C ASP A 159 -4.01 13.15 -15.67
N ILE A 160 -2.73 12.88 -15.46
CA ILE A 160 -2.11 12.89 -14.13
C ILE A 160 -1.20 14.12 -13.99
N LYS A 161 -1.47 14.93 -12.98
CA LYS A 161 -0.63 16.07 -12.58
C LYS A 161 0.10 15.75 -11.28
N TYR A 162 1.26 16.37 -11.07
CA TYR A 162 2.08 16.17 -9.87
C TYR A 162 2.26 17.51 -9.18
N MET A 163 1.95 17.57 -7.89
CA MET A 163 2.07 18.78 -7.08
C MET A 163 2.76 18.47 -5.74
N PRO A 164 3.46 19.45 -5.15
CA PRO A 164 3.98 19.31 -3.79
C PRO A 164 2.86 19.06 -2.78
N ARG A 165 3.13 18.20 -1.83
CA ARG A 165 2.18 17.90 -0.76
C ARG A 165 2.11 19.07 0.23
N THR A 166 0.96 19.72 0.31
CA THR A 166 0.74 20.89 1.20
C THR A 166 -0.20 20.60 2.37
N SER A 167 -0.98 19.51 2.34
CA SER A 167 -1.97 19.19 3.36
C SER A 167 -1.62 17.93 4.16
N VAL A 168 -1.74 18.03 5.48
CA VAL A 168 -1.36 16.98 6.44
C VAL A 168 -2.49 15.97 6.71
N LYS A 169 -3.77 16.41 6.64
CA LYS A 169 -4.90 15.59 7.13
C LYS A 169 -5.09 14.26 6.39
N GLY A 170 -5.13 14.26 5.07
CA GLY A 170 -5.28 13.04 4.28
C GLY A 170 -4.03 12.15 4.34
N GLN A 171 -2.86 12.75 4.41
CA GLN A 171 -1.59 12.05 4.45
C GLN A 171 -1.36 11.27 5.74
N VAL A 172 -1.74 11.84 6.89
CA VAL A 172 -1.65 11.11 8.19
C VAL A 172 -2.41 9.77 8.11
N LEU A 173 -3.56 9.76 7.44
CA LEU A 173 -4.33 8.54 7.27
C LEU A 173 -3.61 7.50 6.40
N ILE A 174 -2.90 7.93 5.36
CA ILE A 174 -2.21 7.06 4.41
C ILE A 174 -0.87 6.57 4.96
N ASP A 175 -0.09 7.44 5.56
CA ASP A 175 1.16 7.08 6.23
C ASP A 175 0.86 6.04 7.30
N LEU A 176 -0.23 6.23 8.05
CA LEU A 176 -0.73 5.27 9.00
C LEU A 176 -1.19 3.94 8.35
N MET A 177 -1.74 3.97 7.12
CA MET A 177 -2.08 2.75 6.37
C MET A 177 -0.83 1.97 5.93
N ALA A 178 0.23 2.66 5.57
CA ALA A 178 1.47 2.06 5.09
C ALA A 178 2.37 1.60 6.24
N GLU A 179 2.48 2.40 7.31
CA GLU A 179 3.39 2.17 8.43
C GLU A 179 3.04 0.91 9.24
N PHE A 180 1.74 0.60 9.36
CA PHE A 180 1.29 -0.59 10.09
C PHE A 180 1.17 -1.87 9.25
N THR A 181 1.69 -1.87 8.03
CA THR A 181 1.77 -3.09 7.22
C THR A 181 3.09 -3.80 7.53
N GLU A 182 3.08 -4.66 8.54
CA GLU A 182 4.23 -5.48 8.91
C GLU A 182 4.55 -6.55 7.85
N PRO A 183 5.81 -7.00 7.75
CA PRO A 183 6.18 -8.10 6.87
C PRO A 183 5.48 -9.40 7.29
N PRO A 184 5.24 -10.33 6.37
CA PRO A 184 4.75 -11.67 6.71
C PRO A 184 5.66 -12.34 7.74
N MET A 185 5.07 -12.89 8.82
CA MET A 185 5.81 -13.52 9.94
C MET A 185 6.76 -14.66 9.50
N GLU A 186 6.55 -15.27 8.35
CA GLU A 186 7.45 -16.33 7.84
C GLU A 186 8.87 -15.84 7.55
N LYS A 187 9.05 -14.56 7.20
CA LYS A 187 10.39 -14.00 6.94
C LYS A 187 11.16 -13.64 8.20
N LEU A 188 10.46 -13.28 9.28
CA LEU A 188 11.09 -13.08 10.60
C LEU A 188 11.67 -14.40 11.13
N LYS A 189 10.92 -15.52 11.00
CA LYS A 189 11.39 -16.84 11.42
C LYS A 189 12.52 -17.39 10.55
N LEU A 190 12.58 -17.05 9.26
CA LEU A 190 13.69 -17.42 8.38
C LEU A 190 14.96 -16.62 8.69
N ALA A 191 14.82 -15.33 9.03
CA ALA A 191 15.97 -14.50 9.43
C ALA A 191 16.52 -14.95 10.80
N GLU A 192 15.67 -15.21 11.79
CA GLU A 192 16.08 -15.76 13.09
C GLU A 192 16.76 -17.13 12.96
N ASN A 193 16.22 -18.04 12.12
CA ASN A 193 16.82 -19.35 11.86
C ASN A 193 18.14 -19.28 11.07
N MET A 194 18.36 -18.22 10.27
CA MET A 194 19.65 -18.02 9.59
C MET A 194 20.70 -17.47 10.56
N ASP A 195 20.34 -16.61 11.48
CA ASP A 195 21.24 -16.10 12.51
C ASP A 195 21.62 -17.18 13.52
N GLU A 196 20.69 -18.04 13.94
CA GLU A 196 21.01 -19.21 14.78
C GLU A 196 21.95 -20.20 14.10
N LYS A 197 21.80 -20.46 12.79
CA LYS A 197 22.71 -21.32 12.04
C LYS A 197 24.10 -20.71 11.88
N LEU A 198 24.21 -19.39 11.71
CA LEU A 198 25.49 -18.68 11.64
C LEU A 198 26.23 -18.71 12.98
N VAL A 199 25.53 -18.51 14.09
CA VAL A 199 26.10 -18.59 15.43
C VAL A 199 26.53 -20.02 15.77
N GLY A 200 25.73 -21.03 15.39
CA GLY A 200 26.07 -22.44 15.59
C GLY A 200 27.31 -22.92 14.81
N THR A 201 27.55 -22.38 13.61
CA THR A 201 28.70 -22.74 12.78
C THR A 201 30.00 -22.12 13.28
N ILE A 202 29.96 -20.93 13.89
CA ILE A 202 31.12 -20.25 14.48
C ILE A 202 31.57 -20.96 15.77
N SER A 203 30.64 -21.58 16.51
CA SER A 203 30.97 -22.29 17.77
C SER A 203 31.60 -23.65 17.57
N GLN A 204 31.58 -24.25 16.36
CA GLN A 204 32.16 -25.57 16.08
C GLN A 204 33.58 -25.49 15.50
N HIS A 205 34.11 -24.33 15.17
CA HIS A 205 35.47 -24.16 14.64
C HIS A 205 36.43 -23.42 15.57
N GLY A 206 36.12 -23.32 16.84
CA GLY A 206 36.99 -22.75 17.87
C GLY A 206 37.49 -23.80 18.84
N LEU A 207 38.76 -24.14 18.72
CA LEU A 207 39.64 -24.80 19.70
C LEU A 207 39.62 -26.33 19.76
N SER A 208 40.70 -26.88 19.21
CA SER A 208 41.43 -27.97 19.85
C SER A 208 42.93 -27.66 19.83
N PRO A 209 43.63 -27.92 20.95
CA PRO A 209 44.99 -27.53 21.21
C PRO A 209 46.02 -28.33 20.40
#